data_61c09a9f61575f8472f29f9042b0748f
#
_entry.id   61c09a9f61575f8472f29f9042b0748f
#
_cell.length_a   1.000
_cell.length_b   1.000
_cell.length_c   1.000
_cell.angle_alpha   90.00
_cell.angle_beta   90.00
_cell.angle_gamma   90.00
#
_symmetry.space_group_name_H-M   'P 1'
#
loop_
_entity.id
_entity.type
_entity.pdbx_description
1 polymer ?
#
loop_
_entity_poly.entity_id
_entity_poly.type
_entity_poly.pdbx_seq_one_letter_code
_entity_poly.pdbx_strand_id
1 'polypeptide(L)'
;PKNKDLKKLIRARMGKTGESYTAARAQILGRQDLPLPSDYETLAGQTDETVRTRTGKTWPEWCRVLDELGATEMDHPEIAKWVNAQIDDFWWAQTVTIGYERLSGRRQPGQTCDGDFQASKSKTVGAPQATTFGLLLELAGDPGWLAGLTLHGSSEPKSVRFRGADGSHASVWLADKDRKCSVSVNHTKLASPEARDAAKEEWGPA
;
A
#
# COMPACT_ATOMS: atom_id res chain seq x y z
N PRO A 1 -33.55 14.42 -3.47
CA PRO A 1 -33.56 14.83 -2.05
C PRO A 1 -32.88 13.82 -1.10
N LYS A 2 -33.18 12.52 -1.22
CA LYS A 2 -32.66 11.46 -0.33
C LYS A 2 -31.11 11.39 -0.20
N ASN A 3 -30.39 11.85 -1.22
CA ASN A 3 -28.92 11.80 -1.22
C ASN A 3 -28.24 12.92 -0.41
N LYS A 4 -28.93 14.05 -0.14
CA LYS A 4 -28.38 15.15 0.68
C LYS A 4 -28.40 14.85 2.18
N ASP A 5 -29.48 14.24 2.64
CA ASP A 5 -29.66 13.90 4.06
C ASP A 5 -28.70 12.77 4.48
N LEU A 6 -28.53 11.76 3.62
CA LEU A 6 -27.53 10.71 3.85
C LEU A 6 -26.10 11.27 3.94
N LYS A 7 -25.70 12.15 3.02
CA LYS A 7 -24.39 12.81 3.08
C LYS A 7 -24.18 13.63 4.35
N LYS A 8 -25.25 14.26 4.86
CA LYS A 8 -25.20 15.02 6.12
C LYS A 8 -25.00 14.12 7.33
N LEU A 9 -25.70 12.98 7.38
CA LEU A 9 -25.57 11.97 8.43
C LEU A 9 -24.15 11.36 8.44
N ILE A 10 -23.63 11.00 7.26
CA ILE A 10 -22.28 10.45 7.13
C ILE A 10 -21.23 11.44 7.65
N ARG A 11 -21.30 12.71 7.22
CA ARG A 11 -20.37 13.75 7.67
C ARG A 11 -20.47 14.02 9.18
N ALA A 12 -21.68 13.99 9.73
CA ALA A 12 -21.89 14.15 11.18
C ALA A 12 -21.25 13.00 11.98
N ARG A 13 -21.33 11.77 11.47
CA ARG A 13 -20.66 10.62 12.06
C ARG A 13 -19.14 10.73 11.96
N MET A 14 -18.60 11.05 10.79
CA MET A 14 -17.16 11.32 10.60
C MET A 14 -16.62 12.33 11.62
N GLY A 15 -17.36 13.43 11.86
CA GLY A 15 -16.97 14.43 12.83
C GLY A 15 -16.97 13.94 14.28
N LYS A 16 -17.74 12.90 14.60
CA LYS A 16 -17.81 12.31 15.94
C LYS A 16 -16.80 11.20 16.17
N THR A 17 -16.51 10.39 15.15
CA THR A 17 -15.74 9.15 15.29
C THR A 17 -14.35 9.23 14.66
N GLY A 18 -14.09 10.25 13.82
CA GLY A 18 -12.84 10.36 13.05
C GLY A 18 -12.69 9.33 11.91
N GLU A 19 -13.72 8.50 11.67
CA GLU A 19 -13.68 7.50 10.62
C GLU A 19 -13.80 8.10 9.20
N SER A 20 -13.36 7.36 8.19
CA SER A 20 -13.46 7.80 6.80
C SER A 20 -14.91 7.90 6.32
N TYR A 21 -15.17 8.65 5.23
CA TYR A 21 -16.49 8.75 4.63
C TYR A 21 -17.09 7.40 4.27
N THR A 22 -16.26 6.49 3.75
CA THR A 22 -16.66 5.13 3.35
C THR A 22 -17.05 4.29 4.55
N ALA A 23 -16.27 4.34 5.64
CA ALA A 23 -16.56 3.64 6.88
C ALA A 23 -17.85 4.18 7.53
N ALA A 24 -17.99 5.51 7.67
CA ALA A 24 -19.18 6.15 8.22
C ALA A 24 -20.44 5.83 7.40
N ARG A 25 -20.31 5.79 6.06
CA ARG A 25 -21.41 5.43 5.15
C ARG A 25 -21.81 3.95 5.32
N ALA A 26 -20.85 3.07 5.41
CA ALA A 26 -21.09 1.64 5.64
C ALA A 26 -21.85 1.37 6.94
N GLN A 27 -21.46 2.04 8.01
CA GLN A 27 -22.12 1.93 9.32
C GLN A 27 -23.55 2.48 9.32
N ILE A 28 -23.82 3.58 8.59
CA ILE A 28 -25.15 4.20 8.56
C ILE A 28 -26.16 3.41 7.71
N LEU A 29 -25.72 2.77 6.64
CA LEU A 29 -26.61 2.09 5.69
C LEU A 29 -26.76 0.58 5.95
N GLY A 30 -26.00 0.02 6.89
CA GLY A 30 -25.84 -1.44 6.95
C GLY A 30 -25.09 -1.92 5.69
N ARG A 31 -24.00 -2.62 5.85
CA ARG A 31 -23.00 -2.85 4.81
C ARG A 31 -23.47 -3.72 3.63
N GLN A 32 -24.54 -4.47 3.83
CA GLN A 32 -25.02 -5.48 2.87
C GLN A 32 -25.52 -4.92 1.52
N ASP A 33 -25.82 -3.62 1.45
CA ASP A 33 -26.47 -3.00 0.27
C ASP A 33 -25.62 -1.89 -0.39
N LEU A 34 -24.35 -1.71 -0.02
CA LEU A 34 -23.52 -0.67 -0.61
C LEU A 34 -22.77 -1.17 -1.84
N PRO A 35 -23.00 -0.61 -3.03
CA PRO A 35 -22.14 -0.88 -4.16
C PRO A 35 -20.72 -0.39 -3.83
N LEU A 36 -19.74 -1.19 -4.22
CA LEU A 36 -18.32 -0.77 -4.15
C LEU A 36 -18.15 0.55 -4.92
N PRO A 37 -17.15 1.37 -4.57
CA PRO A 37 -16.79 2.56 -5.33
C PRO A 37 -16.55 2.20 -6.81
N SER A 38 -16.77 3.12 -7.75
CA SER A 38 -16.56 2.84 -9.18
C SER A 38 -15.10 2.49 -9.52
N ASP A 39 -14.15 2.90 -8.68
CA ASP A 39 -12.71 2.66 -8.79
C ASP A 39 -12.20 1.57 -7.82
N TYR A 40 -13.07 0.69 -7.37
CA TYR A 40 -12.76 -0.29 -6.33
C TYR A 40 -11.58 -1.22 -6.68
N GLU A 41 -11.38 -1.59 -7.93
CA GLU A 41 -10.25 -2.41 -8.38
C GLU A 41 -8.92 -1.67 -8.17
N THR A 42 -8.88 -0.38 -8.51
CA THR A 42 -7.71 0.47 -8.26
C THR A 42 -7.44 0.63 -6.77
N LEU A 43 -8.49 0.82 -5.98
CA LEU A 43 -8.39 0.96 -4.54
C LEU A 43 -7.92 -0.34 -3.88
N ALA A 44 -8.48 -1.47 -4.30
CA ALA A 44 -8.07 -2.80 -3.83
C ALA A 44 -6.64 -3.18 -4.27
N GLY A 45 -6.22 -2.70 -5.46
CA GLY A 45 -4.88 -2.90 -6.02
C GLY A 45 -4.75 -4.08 -6.99
N GLN A 46 -5.85 -4.73 -7.33
CA GLN A 46 -5.93 -5.81 -8.32
C GLN A 46 -7.28 -5.76 -9.04
N THR A 47 -7.31 -6.21 -10.30
CA THR A 47 -8.55 -6.32 -11.06
C THR A 47 -9.40 -7.50 -10.60
N ASP A 48 -10.72 -7.43 -10.79
CA ASP A 48 -11.65 -8.54 -10.53
C ASP A 48 -11.27 -9.81 -11.30
N GLU A 49 -10.85 -9.67 -12.56
CA GLU A 49 -10.40 -10.79 -13.39
C GLU A 49 -9.20 -11.51 -12.76
N THR A 50 -8.21 -10.73 -12.30
CA THR A 50 -7.00 -11.27 -11.65
C THR A 50 -7.35 -11.98 -10.35
N VAL A 51 -8.10 -11.32 -9.47
CA VAL A 51 -8.49 -11.89 -8.17
C VAL A 51 -9.34 -13.14 -8.35
N ARG A 52 -10.33 -13.10 -9.23
CA ARG A 52 -11.18 -14.26 -9.52
C ARG A 52 -10.40 -15.44 -10.05
N THR A 53 -9.46 -15.20 -10.99
CA THR A 53 -8.62 -16.27 -11.56
C THR A 53 -7.77 -16.96 -10.49
N ARG A 54 -7.30 -16.20 -9.50
CA ARG A 54 -6.37 -16.69 -8.46
C ARG A 54 -7.07 -17.22 -7.22
N THR A 55 -8.24 -16.69 -6.90
CA THR A 55 -8.92 -16.97 -5.61
C THR A 55 -10.32 -17.55 -5.77
N GLY A 56 -10.83 -17.63 -7.00
CA GLY A 56 -12.16 -18.12 -7.33
C GLY A 56 -13.29 -17.12 -7.08
N LYS A 57 -13.02 -15.91 -6.56
CA LYS A 57 -14.01 -14.88 -6.25
C LYS A 57 -13.56 -13.51 -6.70
N THR A 58 -14.52 -12.65 -7.11
CA THR A 58 -14.34 -11.22 -7.40
C THR A 58 -14.28 -10.41 -6.11
N TRP A 59 -13.90 -9.12 -6.19
CA TRP A 59 -13.92 -8.22 -5.03
C TRP A 59 -15.30 -8.09 -4.38
N PRO A 60 -16.41 -7.87 -5.14
CA PRO A 60 -17.74 -7.86 -4.55
C PRO A 60 -18.08 -9.14 -3.80
N GLU A 61 -17.68 -10.30 -4.32
CA GLU A 61 -17.91 -11.60 -3.68
C GLU A 61 -17.07 -11.75 -2.41
N TRP A 62 -15.80 -11.35 -2.42
CA TRP A 62 -14.96 -11.37 -1.23
C TRP A 62 -15.45 -10.41 -0.16
N CYS A 63 -15.83 -9.18 -0.53
CA CYS A 63 -16.38 -8.22 0.42
C CYS A 63 -17.63 -8.77 1.11
N ARG A 64 -18.55 -9.37 0.35
CA ARG A 64 -19.76 -9.97 0.93
C ARG A 64 -19.42 -11.11 1.91
N VAL A 65 -18.58 -12.04 1.52
CA VAL A 65 -18.19 -13.18 2.36
C VAL A 65 -17.49 -12.72 3.65
N LEU A 66 -16.59 -11.75 3.55
CA LEU A 66 -15.87 -11.23 4.70
C LEU A 66 -16.76 -10.36 5.61
N ASP A 67 -17.72 -9.63 5.04
CA ASP A 67 -18.72 -8.89 5.81
C ASP A 67 -19.65 -9.83 6.57
N GLU A 68 -20.11 -10.92 5.94
CA GLU A 68 -20.91 -11.97 6.57
C GLU A 68 -20.15 -12.69 7.71
N LEU A 69 -18.84 -12.85 7.55
CA LEU A 69 -17.94 -13.38 8.59
C LEU A 69 -17.81 -12.43 9.80
N GLY A 70 -18.13 -11.15 9.65
CA GLY A 70 -17.85 -10.11 10.65
C GLY A 70 -16.41 -9.64 10.65
N ALA A 71 -15.71 -9.74 9.52
CA ALA A 71 -14.29 -9.36 9.38
C ALA A 71 -14.00 -7.89 9.67
N THR A 72 -15.02 -7.05 9.78
CA THR A 72 -14.87 -5.66 10.23
C THR A 72 -14.36 -5.52 11.65
N GLU A 73 -14.64 -6.50 12.49
CA GLU A 73 -14.24 -6.55 13.91
C GLU A 73 -12.97 -7.39 14.14
N MET A 74 -12.49 -8.07 13.09
CA MET A 74 -11.30 -8.93 13.14
C MET A 74 -10.04 -8.11 12.84
N ASP A 75 -8.91 -8.51 13.38
CA ASP A 75 -7.62 -7.96 13.01
C ASP A 75 -7.09 -8.53 11.67
N HIS A 76 -6.04 -7.90 11.13
CA HIS A 76 -5.46 -8.32 9.84
C HIS A 76 -4.99 -9.79 9.83
N PRO A 77 -4.25 -10.29 10.85
CA PRO A 77 -3.84 -11.70 10.91
C PRO A 77 -5.01 -12.67 10.94
N GLU A 78 -6.08 -12.35 11.63
CA GLU A 78 -7.27 -13.18 11.73
C GLU A 78 -7.96 -13.31 10.37
N ILE A 79 -8.17 -12.19 9.68
CA ILE A 79 -8.74 -12.18 8.32
C ILE A 79 -7.86 -12.97 7.36
N ALA A 80 -6.55 -12.69 7.34
CA ALA A 80 -5.59 -13.34 6.45
C ALA A 80 -5.54 -14.86 6.68
N LYS A 81 -5.55 -15.29 7.93
CA LYS A 81 -5.60 -16.71 8.30
C LYS A 81 -6.87 -17.38 7.79
N TRP A 82 -8.01 -16.74 7.97
CA TRP A 82 -9.29 -17.26 7.50
C TRP A 82 -9.34 -17.36 5.97
N VAL A 83 -8.90 -16.31 5.25
CA VAL A 83 -8.85 -16.30 3.78
C VAL A 83 -7.87 -17.38 3.28
N ASN A 84 -6.71 -17.53 3.91
CA ASN A 84 -5.73 -18.57 3.53
C ASN A 84 -6.32 -19.97 3.64
N ALA A 85 -7.13 -20.22 4.64
CA ALA A 85 -7.82 -21.51 4.78
C ALA A 85 -8.86 -21.78 3.66
N GLN A 86 -9.30 -20.75 2.93
CA GLN A 86 -10.24 -20.91 1.81
C GLN A 86 -9.53 -21.15 0.46
N ILE A 87 -8.30 -20.60 0.28
CA ILE A 87 -7.63 -20.57 -1.02
C ILE A 87 -6.27 -21.28 -1.04
N ASP A 88 -5.72 -21.62 0.13
CA ASP A 88 -4.41 -22.28 0.31
C ASP A 88 -3.26 -21.57 -0.45
N ASP A 89 -3.27 -20.25 -0.45
CA ASP A 89 -2.24 -19.40 -1.04
C ASP A 89 -2.00 -18.18 -0.16
N PHE A 90 -0.89 -18.20 0.56
CA PHE A 90 -0.54 -17.15 1.54
C PHE A 90 -0.44 -15.76 0.91
N TRP A 91 0.15 -15.64 -0.28
CA TRP A 91 0.31 -14.34 -0.92
C TRP A 91 -1.05 -13.75 -1.33
N TRP A 92 -1.93 -14.60 -1.91
CA TRP A 92 -3.27 -14.17 -2.29
C TRP A 92 -4.16 -13.92 -1.07
N ALA A 93 -3.98 -14.66 0.02
CA ALA A 93 -4.68 -14.37 1.26
C ALA A 93 -4.35 -12.98 1.81
N GLN A 94 -3.07 -12.59 1.80
CA GLN A 94 -2.64 -11.24 2.15
C GLN A 94 -3.23 -10.19 1.19
N THR A 95 -3.20 -10.47 -0.11
CA THR A 95 -3.74 -9.57 -1.15
C THR A 95 -5.23 -9.32 -0.96
N VAL A 96 -6.02 -10.36 -0.74
CA VAL A 96 -7.46 -10.27 -0.49
C VAL A 96 -7.75 -9.50 0.81
N THR A 97 -7.01 -9.79 1.88
CA THR A 97 -7.17 -9.11 3.16
C THR A 97 -6.90 -7.61 3.05
N ILE A 98 -5.78 -7.23 2.43
CA ILE A 98 -5.42 -5.82 2.21
C ILE A 98 -6.46 -5.12 1.33
N GLY A 99 -6.87 -5.77 0.25
CA GLY A 99 -7.91 -5.23 -0.63
C GLY A 99 -9.23 -5.00 0.10
N TYR A 100 -9.68 -5.97 0.88
CA TYR A 100 -10.88 -5.84 1.73
C TYR A 100 -10.73 -4.69 2.74
N GLU A 101 -9.62 -4.58 3.44
CA GLU A 101 -9.37 -3.50 4.39
C GLU A 101 -9.42 -2.12 3.72
N ARG A 102 -8.92 -1.99 2.49
CA ARG A 102 -9.01 -0.75 1.70
C ARG A 102 -10.44 -0.46 1.26
N LEU A 103 -11.14 -1.45 0.72
CA LEU A 103 -12.53 -1.32 0.29
C LEU A 103 -13.46 -1.03 1.46
N SER A 104 -13.12 -1.53 2.63
CA SER A 104 -13.84 -1.28 3.87
C SER A 104 -13.47 0.06 4.55
N GLY A 105 -12.47 0.80 4.01
CA GLY A 105 -12.01 2.06 4.59
C GLY A 105 -11.17 1.91 5.86
N ARG A 106 -10.79 0.69 6.22
CA ARG A 106 -9.93 0.39 7.39
C ARG A 106 -8.45 0.66 7.12
N ARG A 107 -8.05 0.69 5.85
CA ARG A 107 -6.67 0.93 5.41
C ARG A 107 -6.66 1.85 4.20
N GLN A 108 -5.70 2.75 4.15
CA GLN A 108 -5.44 3.57 2.98
C GLN A 108 -4.42 2.90 2.04
N PRO A 109 -4.42 3.23 0.73
CA PRO A 109 -3.38 2.78 -0.18
C PRO A 109 -1.98 3.17 0.32
N GLY A 110 -1.06 2.18 0.40
CA GLY A 110 0.30 2.38 0.92
C GLY A 110 0.43 2.44 2.44
N GLN A 111 -0.67 2.31 3.18
CA GLN A 111 -0.62 2.20 4.64
C GLN A 111 -0.20 0.80 5.07
N THR A 112 0.68 0.73 6.08
CA THR A 112 1.13 -0.54 6.70
C THR A 112 0.18 -0.99 7.82
N CYS A 113 0.42 -2.16 8.40
CA CYS A 113 -0.34 -2.63 9.56
C CYS A 113 -0.11 -1.77 10.80
N ASP A 114 1.07 -1.12 10.90
CA ASP A 114 1.45 -0.26 12.02
C ASP A 114 0.87 1.16 11.90
N GLY A 115 0.17 1.45 10.79
CA GLY A 115 -0.50 2.73 10.56
C GLY A 115 0.35 3.77 9.82
N ASP A 116 1.65 3.58 9.68
CA ASP A 116 2.51 4.40 8.84
C ASP A 116 2.34 4.10 7.35
N PHE A 117 3.03 4.84 6.49
CA PHE A 117 2.92 4.69 5.04
C PHE A 117 4.25 4.25 4.42
N GLN A 118 4.13 3.64 3.24
CA GLN A 118 5.29 3.26 2.44
C GLN A 118 5.10 3.62 0.98
N ALA A 119 6.21 4.00 0.33
CA ALA A 119 6.32 4.24 -1.10
C ALA A 119 7.32 3.26 -1.71
N SER A 120 6.94 2.66 -2.83
CA SER A 120 7.84 1.76 -3.57
C SER A 120 7.88 2.17 -5.03
N LYS A 121 9.09 2.11 -5.60
CA LYS A 121 9.32 2.34 -7.03
C LYS A 121 10.38 1.40 -7.55
N SER A 122 10.30 1.04 -8.82
CA SER A 122 11.34 0.24 -9.47
C SER A 122 11.56 0.69 -10.91
N LYS A 123 12.82 0.59 -11.35
CA LYS A 123 13.25 0.91 -12.72
C LYS A 123 14.37 -0.01 -13.12
N THR A 124 14.42 -0.39 -14.39
CA THR A 124 15.58 -1.09 -14.94
C THR A 124 16.50 -0.08 -15.63
N VAL A 125 17.76 -0.01 -15.20
CA VAL A 125 18.79 0.85 -15.76
C VAL A 125 19.71 0.06 -16.69
N GLY A 126 20.24 0.72 -17.72
CA GLY A 126 21.09 0.12 -18.76
C GLY A 126 22.56 0.00 -18.35
N ALA A 127 22.85 -0.27 -17.07
CA ALA A 127 24.20 -0.44 -16.55
C ALA A 127 24.26 -1.70 -15.67
N PRO A 128 25.45 -2.36 -15.57
CA PRO A 128 25.64 -3.50 -14.67
C PRO A 128 25.41 -3.13 -13.21
N GLN A 129 25.05 -4.13 -12.40
CA GLN A 129 24.75 -3.95 -10.97
C GLN A 129 25.87 -3.24 -10.20
N ALA A 130 27.13 -3.67 -10.39
CA ALA A 130 28.27 -3.07 -9.69
C ALA A 130 28.47 -1.60 -10.05
N THR A 131 28.34 -1.25 -11.35
CA THR A 131 28.42 0.14 -11.82
C THR A 131 27.29 0.99 -11.22
N THR A 132 26.04 0.46 -11.24
CA THR A 132 24.89 1.14 -10.64
C THR A 132 25.07 1.35 -9.14
N PHE A 133 25.64 0.37 -8.44
CA PHE A 133 25.92 0.49 -7.02
C PHE A 133 26.96 1.59 -6.72
N GLY A 134 28.06 1.65 -7.48
CA GLY A 134 29.06 2.71 -7.33
C GLY A 134 28.47 4.10 -7.52
N LEU A 135 27.72 4.30 -8.61
CA LEU A 135 27.04 5.58 -8.89
C LEU A 135 26.04 5.96 -7.77
N LEU A 136 25.30 4.98 -7.23
CA LEU A 136 24.37 5.22 -6.13
C LEU A 136 25.10 5.69 -4.86
N LEU A 137 26.29 5.15 -4.56
CA LEU A 137 27.10 5.60 -3.43
C LEU A 137 27.68 7.00 -3.65
N GLU A 138 28.10 7.33 -4.88
CA GLU A 138 28.56 8.67 -5.22
C GLU A 138 27.44 9.69 -5.05
N LEU A 139 26.23 9.42 -5.57
CA LEU A 139 25.04 10.24 -5.38
C LEU A 139 24.66 10.37 -3.90
N ALA A 140 24.76 9.30 -3.14
CA ALA A 140 24.47 9.32 -1.70
C ALA A 140 25.41 10.22 -0.90
N GLY A 141 26.57 10.58 -1.46
CA GLY A 141 27.50 11.56 -0.90
C GLY A 141 27.17 13.01 -1.25
N ASP A 142 26.25 13.26 -2.19
CA ASP A 142 25.82 14.60 -2.59
C ASP A 142 24.69 15.08 -1.66
N PRO A 143 24.91 16.15 -0.86
CA PRO A 143 23.88 16.71 0.02
C PRO A 143 22.64 17.24 -0.69
N GLY A 144 22.74 17.53 -2.00
CA GLY A 144 21.63 17.99 -2.83
C GLY A 144 20.75 16.86 -3.37
N TRP A 145 21.26 15.63 -3.33
CA TRP A 145 20.50 14.46 -3.77
C TRP A 145 19.71 13.85 -2.61
N LEU A 146 18.42 13.71 -2.76
CA LEU A 146 17.50 13.22 -1.72
C LEU A 146 17.65 13.99 -0.38
N ALA A 147 17.39 15.29 -0.45
CA ALA A 147 17.47 16.19 0.71
C ALA A 147 16.69 15.64 1.91
N GLY A 148 17.36 15.50 3.05
CA GLY A 148 16.76 14.96 4.28
C GLY A 148 17.01 13.46 4.51
N LEU A 149 17.59 12.73 3.55
CA LEU A 149 18.02 11.35 3.73
C LEU A 149 19.55 11.28 3.93
N THR A 150 19.99 10.52 4.90
CA THR A 150 21.42 10.26 5.17
C THR A 150 21.76 8.81 4.94
N LEU A 151 22.92 8.54 4.34
CA LEU A 151 23.42 7.18 4.14
C LEU A 151 23.60 6.50 5.52
N HIS A 152 22.94 5.38 5.71
CA HIS A 152 23.00 4.60 6.95
C HIS A 152 23.83 3.31 6.83
N GLY A 153 23.94 2.76 5.63
CA GLY A 153 24.73 1.57 5.36
C GLY A 153 24.51 1.01 3.97
N SER A 154 25.39 0.11 3.59
CA SER A 154 25.31 -0.56 2.29
C SER A 154 25.68 -2.03 2.39
N SER A 155 25.32 -2.80 1.38
CA SER A 155 25.72 -4.21 1.16
C SER A 155 26.05 -4.35 -0.31
N GLU A 156 27.35 -4.28 -0.65
CA GLU A 156 27.84 -4.33 -2.02
C GLU A 156 27.59 -5.70 -2.67
N PRO A 157 27.21 -5.74 -3.94
CA PRO A 157 26.66 -4.66 -4.78
C PRO A 157 25.11 -4.60 -4.73
N LYS A 158 24.49 -5.06 -3.65
CA LYS A 158 23.06 -5.45 -3.57
C LYS A 158 22.14 -4.37 -3.05
N SER A 159 22.59 -3.54 -2.10
CA SER A 159 21.67 -2.58 -1.49
C SER A 159 22.37 -1.39 -0.82
N VAL A 160 21.66 -0.26 -0.77
CA VAL A 160 22.02 0.93 -0.01
C VAL A 160 20.82 1.34 0.85
N ARG A 161 21.08 1.76 2.10
CA ARG A 161 20.05 2.12 3.07
C ARG A 161 20.26 3.54 3.58
N PHE A 162 19.18 4.26 3.73
CA PHE A 162 19.13 5.64 4.19
C PHE A 162 18.21 5.78 5.39
N ARG A 163 18.46 6.83 6.16
CA ARG A 163 17.55 7.29 7.23
C ARG A 163 17.18 8.75 7.00
N GLY A 164 15.89 9.04 7.14
CA GLY A 164 15.36 10.37 7.15
C GLY A 164 15.49 11.04 8.53
N ALA A 165 15.66 12.35 8.55
CA ALA A 165 15.63 13.15 9.77
C ALA A 165 14.26 13.09 10.47
N ASP A 166 13.20 12.78 9.73
CA ASP A 166 11.82 12.55 10.18
C ASP A 166 11.58 11.13 10.75
N GLY A 167 12.61 10.30 10.79
CA GLY A 167 12.51 8.91 11.23
C GLY A 167 12.13 7.91 10.13
N SER A 168 11.93 8.37 8.90
CA SER A 168 11.68 7.50 7.76
C SER A 168 12.91 6.68 7.36
N HIS A 169 12.70 5.58 6.64
CA HIS A 169 13.76 4.70 6.17
C HIS A 169 13.60 4.42 4.68
N ALA A 170 14.64 4.64 3.90
CA ALA A 170 14.66 4.24 2.50
C ALA A 170 15.69 3.14 2.26
N SER A 171 15.29 2.11 1.53
CA SER A 171 16.17 1.02 1.10
C SER A 171 16.12 0.90 -0.42
N VAL A 172 17.29 0.97 -1.02
CA VAL A 172 17.47 0.77 -2.46
C VAL A 172 18.09 -0.60 -2.68
N TRP A 173 17.41 -1.44 -3.43
CA TRP A 173 17.84 -2.79 -3.77
C TRP A 173 18.20 -2.86 -5.25
N LEU A 174 19.31 -3.53 -5.52
CA LEU A 174 19.86 -3.71 -6.85
C LEU A 174 19.85 -5.20 -7.19
N ALA A 175 19.20 -5.55 -8.29
CA ALA A 175 19.17 -6.92 -8.79
C ALA A 175 19.82 -6.98 -10.18
N ASP A 176 20.77 -7.86 -10.32
CA ASP A 176 21.47 -8.09 -11.58
C ASP A 176 20.50 -8.65 -12.65
N LYS A 177 20.61 -8.09 -13.85
CA LYS A 177 19.89 -8.51 -15.06
C LYS A 177 20.85 -8.55 -16.27
N ASP A 178 21.95 -9.25 -16.10
CA ASP A 178 23.02 -9.38 -17.09
C ASP A 178 23.69 -7.98 -17.33
N ARG A 179 23.43 -7.33 -18.44
CA ARG A 179 23.98 -6.01 -18.78
C ARG A 179 23.19 -4.83 -18.21
N LYS A 180 22.16 -5.12 -17.45
CA LYS A 180 21.24 -4.14 -16.85
C LYS A 180 21.12 -4.40 -15.36
N CYS A 181 20.57 -3.43 -14.64
CA CYS A 181 20.27 -3.57 -13.23
C CYS A 181 18.83 -3.16 -12.95
N SER A 182 18.09 -3.98 -12.21
CA SER A 182 16.80 -3.57 -11.66
C SER A 182 17.05 -2.85 -10.34
N VAL A 183 16.68 -1.59 -10.27
CA VAL A 183 16.75 -0.75 -9.07
C VAL A 183 15.35 -0.69 -8.47
N SER A 184 15.21 -1.08 -7.21
CA SER A 184 13.94 -1.02 -6.49
C SER A 184 14.13 -0.25 -5.20
N VAL A 185 13.29 0.75 -4.97
CA VAL A 185 13.28 1.55 -3.75
C VAL A 185 12.06 1.20 -2.92
N ASN A 186 12.25 1.08 -1.61
CA ASN A 186 11.18 1.03 -0.63
C ASN A 186 11.46 2.08 0.45
N HIS A 187 10.60 3.11 0.53
CA HIS A 187 10.65 4.18 1.52
C HIS A 187 9.52 3.96 2.52
N THR A 188 9.85 3.74 3.76
CA THR A 188 8.95 3.27 4.84
C THR A 188 8.92 4.24 6.01
N LYS A 189 7.99 4.04 6.93
CA LYS A 189 7.76 4.89 8.10
C LYS A 189 7.43 6.34 7.73
N LEU A 190 6.73 6.52 6.63
CA LEU A 190 6.21 7.82 6.22
C LEU A 190 4.97 8.16 7.05
N ALA A 191 4.89 9.39 7.53
CA ALA A 191 3.90 9.78 8.52
C ALA A 191 2.48 9.95 7.95
N SER A 192 2.35 10.16 6.63
CA SER A 192 1.05 10.46 6.01
C SER A 192 0.98 10.02 4.54
N PRO A 193 -0.23 10.00 3.95
CA PRO A 193 -0.40 9.78 2.50
C PRO A 193 0.34 10.82 1.66
N GLU A 194 0.37 12.08 2.08
CA GLU A 194 1.06 13.17 1.40
C GLU A 194 2.57 12.95 1.41
N ALA A 195 3.14 12.52 2.55
CA ALA A 195 4.55 12.16 2.65
C ALA A 195 4.89 10.95 1.74
N ARG A 196 3.98 9.96 1.63
CA ARG A 196 4.11 8.85 0.69
C ARG A 196 4.13 9.32 -0.77
N ASP A 197 3.23 10.22 -1.13
CA ASP A 197 3.12 10.71 -2.50
C ASP A 197 4.31 11.60 -2.86
N ALA A 198 4.76 12.46 -1.95
CA ALA A 198 6.00 13.23 -2.10
C ALA A 198 7.23 12.32 -2.28
N ALA A 199 7.36 11.26 -1.47
CA ALA A 199 8.43 10.28 -1.62
C ALA A 199 8.39 9.58 -2.99
N LYS A 200 7.20 9.26 -3.53
CA LYS A 200 7.07 8.69 -4.88
C LYS A 200 7.50 9.65 -5.98
N GLU A 201 7.24 10.94 -5.83
CA GLU A 201 7.67 11.97 -6.76
C GLU A 201 9.18 12.16 -6.69
N GLU A 202 9.75 12.23 -5.49
CA GLU A 202 11.18 12.36 -5.25
C GLU A 202 11.99 11.20 -5.88
N TRP A 203 11.53 9.98 -5.73
CA TRP A 203 12.13 8.79 -6.36
C TRP A 203 11.76 8.62 -7.84
N GLY A 204 10.95 9.51 -8.42
CA GLY A 204 10.44 9.39 -9.78
C GLY A 204 11.42 9.64 -10.90
N PRO A 205 12.24 10.67 -10.83
CA PRO A 205 13.24 11.02 -11.84
C PRO A 205 14.51 10.15 -11.79
N ALA A 206 14.74 9.48 -10.66
CA ALA A 206 15.96 8.70 -10.41
C ALA A 206 16.11 7.44 -11.27
#